data_0fd83e3a50f8b668711665797bc4f721
#
_entry.id   0fd83e3a50f8b668711665797bc4f721
#
_cell.length_a   1.000
_cell.length_b   1.000
_cell.length_c   1.000
_cell.angle_alpha   90.00
_cell.angle_beta   90.00
_cell.angle_gamma   90.00
#
_symmetry.space_group_name_H-M   'P 1'
#
loop_
_entity.id
_entity.type
_entity.pdbx_description
1 polymer ?
#
loop_
_entity_poly.entity_id
_entity_poly.type
_entity_poly.pdbx_seq_one_letter_code
_entity_poly.pdbx_strand_id
1 'polypeptide(L)'
;WTERKIEDPESISEHTYSAWLLAMLFLPEEQETEGYSKREILDMLLVHDMAEAIVGDQTISLCEPTKELKSQNEVLKKLFLKGTYPDIANLTHYYNVWTGYYNGININARTARDINLIQTVYTFCEYYCIYPDHFPAEDIRKWLSEKNNLKTDIGYQLFDRLITQNKEFAAVFGALQPEKKDLHRE
;
A
#
# COMPACT_ATOMS: atom_id res chain seq x y z
N TRP A 1 2.39 4.22 -11.68
CA TRP A 1 3.73 4.79 -11.94
C TRP A 1 4.00 5.01 -13.43
N THR A 2 3.44 4.19 -14.30
CA THR A 2 3.60 4.27 -15.77
C THR A 2 3.19 5.63 -16.33
N GLU A 3 2.13 6.25 -15.82
CA GLU A 3 1.70 7.60 -16.21
C GLU A 3 2.75 8.67 -15.88
N ARG A 4 3.61 8.43 -14.89
CA ARG A 4 4.73 9.30 -14.48
C ARG A 4 6.01 9.01 -15.25
N LYS A 5 5.97 8.12 -16.25
CA LYS A 5 7.13 7.73 -17.07
C LYS A 5 8.31 7.22 -16.24
N ILE A 6 7.99 6.50 -15.16
CA ILE A 6 9.00 5.79 -14.38
C ILE A 6 9.50 4.64 -15.26
N GLU A 7 10.81 4.56 -15.42
CA GLU A 7 11.44 3.42 -16.08
C GLU A 7 11.37 2.21 -15.15
N ASP A 8 10.88 1.09 -15.66
CA ASP A 8 10.76 -0.16 -14.90
C ASP A 8 10.03 0.01 -13.55
N PRO A 9 8.75 0.42 -13.57
CA PRO A 9 7.98 0.58 -12.34
C PRO A 9 7.72 -0.76 -11.69
N GLU A 10 7.62 -0.79 -10.36
CA GLU A 10 7.31 -2.01 -9.63
C GLU A 10 6.09 -2.72 -10.19
N SER A 11 6.17 -4.03 -10.30
CA SER A 11 5.04 -4.90 -10.64
C SER A 11 4.15 -5.14 -9.42
N ILE A 12 2.92 -5.60 -9.65
CA ILE A 12 1.99 -6.03 -8.58
C ILE A 12 2.67 -7.07 -7.67
N SER A 13 3.47 -7.97 -8.23
CA SER A 13 4.18 -8.99 -7.45
C SER A 13 5.26 -8.39 -6.56
N GLU A 14 6.03 -7.43 -7.03
CA GLU A 14 7.05 -6.73 -6.25
C GLU A 14 6.42 -5.89 -5.16
N HIS A 15 5.35 -5.15 -5.46
CA HIS A 15 4.54 -4.43 -4.49
C HIS A 15 4.03 -5.36 -3.37
N THR A 16 3.36 -6.44 -3.76
CA THR A 16 2.81 -7.44 -2.83
C THR A 16 3.89 -8.03 -1.94
N TYR A 17 5.03 -8.43 -2.54
CA TYR A 17 6.15 -8.99 -1.78
C TYR A 17 6.75 -7.97 -0.82
N SER A 18 6.93 -6.73 -1.26
CA SER A 18 7.49 -5.65 -0.44
C SER A 18 6.59 -5.31 0.74
N ALA A 19 5.27 -5.21 0.53
CA ALA A 19 4.30 -4.99 1.61
C ALA A 19 4.31 -6.16 2.61
N TRP A 20 4.34 -7.41 2.12
CA TRP A 20 4.46 -8.60 2.94
C TRP A 20 5.75 -8.61 3.76
N LEU A 21 6.88 -8.26 3.14
CA LEU A 21 8.19 -8.21 3.78
C LEU A 21 8.24 -7.12 4.87
N LEU A 22 7.65 -5.95 4.63
CA LEU A 22 7.51 -4.91 5.65
C LEU A 22 6.76 -5.45 6.88
N ALA A 23 5.63 -6.11 6.68
CA ALA A 23 4.89 -6.73 7.78
C ALA A 23 5.73 -7.78 8.52
N MET A 24 6.42 -8.65 7.77
CA MET A 24 7.24 -9.70 8.35
C MET A 24 8.37 -9.14 9.23
N LEU A 25 9.04 -8.08 8.77
CA LEU A 25 10.22 -7.53 9.44
C LEU A 25 9.87 -6.57 10.59
N PHE A 26 8.80 -5.81 10.46
CA PHE A 26 8.53 -4.68 11.35
C PHE A 26 7.34 -4.88 12.30
N LEU A 27 6.42 -5.80 11.99
CA LEU A 27 5.39 -6.14 12.97
C LEU A 27 5.99 -6.99 14.08
N PRO A 28 5.77 -6.64 15.34
CA PRO A 28 6.08 -7.52 16.47
C PRO A 28 5.40 -8.88 16.30
N GLU A 29 6.00 -9.93 16.87
CA GLU A 29 5.31 -11.21 17.02
C GLU A 29 4.07 -11.02 17.90
N GLU A 30 3.07 -11.90 17.70
CA GLU A 30 1.80 -11.85 18.43
C GLU A 30 2.06 -11.74 19.94
N GLN A 31 2.02 -10.57 20.48
CA GLN A 31 2.06 -10.33 21.91
C GLN A 31 1.31 -9.06 22.32
N GLU A 32 0.17 -9.29 22.95
CA GLU A 32 -0.28 -8.59 24.15
C GLU A 32 -0.82 -7.16 24.05
N THR A 33 -0.52 -6.34 23.06
CA THR A 33 -0.93 -4.94 23.14
C THR A 33 -2.06 -4.51 22.22
N GLU A 34 -2.25 -5.11 21.05
CA GLU A 34 -3.28 -4.66 20.10
C GLU A 34 -4.23 -5.76 19.61
N GLY A 35 -4.03 -7.01 20.03
CA GLY A 35 -4.94 -8.11 19.69
C GLY A 35 -4.99 -8.46 18.20
N TYR A 36 -3.93 -8.17 17.43
CA TYR A 36 -3.83 -8.54 16.03
C TYR A 36 -3.12 -9.90 15.85
N SER A 37 -3.39 -10.56 14.72
CA SER A 37 -2.67 -11.73 14.27
C SER A 37 -1.73 -11.38 13.12
N LYS A 38 -0.42 -11.44 13.37
CA LYS A 38 0.61 -11.19 12.34
C LYS A 38 0.42 -12.14 11.16
N ARG A 39 0.08 -13.40 11.43
CA ARG A 39 -0.17 -14.40 10.39
C ARG A 39 -1.32 -13.98 9.47
N GLU A 40 -2.46 -13.57 10.03
CA GLU A 40 -3.61 -13.11 9.22
C GLU A 40 -3.25 -11.87 8.41
N ILE A 41 -2.46 -10.94 8.96
CA ILE A 41 -1.99 -9.75 8.25
C ILE A 41 -1.11 -10.15 7.05
N LEU A 42 -0.18 -11.09 7.25
CA LEU A 42 0.68 -11.61 6.19
C LEU A 42 -0.12 -12.31 5.09
N ASP A 43 -1.12 -13.12 5.46
CA ASP A 43 -2.01 -13.78 4.50
C ASP A 43 -2.83 -12.74 3.72
N MET A 44 -3.34 -11.68 4.38
CA MET A 44 -4.06 -10.58 3.73
C MET A 44 -3.19 -9.84 2.73
N LEU A 45 -1.97 -9.47 3.12
CA LEU A 45 -1.03 -8.77 2.24
C LEU A 45 -0.62 -9.62 1.03
N LEU A 46 -0.54 -10.94 1.19
CA LEU A 46 -0.20 -11.82 0.07
C LEU A 46 -1.28 -11.87 -1.01
N VAL A 47 -2.54 -11.71 -0.63
CA VAL A 47 -3.68 -11.90 -1.55
C VAL A 47 -4.39 -10.61 -1.95
N HIS A 48 -4.06 -9.46 -1.33
CA HIS A 48 -4.87 -8.25 -1.48
C HIS A 48 -5.03 -7.80 -2.93
N ASP A 49 -3.97 -7.80 -3.72
CA ASP A 49 -3.97 -7.35 -5.12
C ASP A 49 -4.05 -8.51 -6.14
N MET A 50 -4.33 -9.73 -5.68
CA MET A 50 -4.38 -10.89 -6.56
C MET A 50 -5.37 -10.72 -7.73
N ALA A 51 -6.48 -10.01 -7.50
CA ALA A 51 -7.45 -9.74 -8.56
C ALA A 51 -6.89 -8.81 -9.63
N GLU A 52 -6.02 -7.89 -9.29
CA GLU A 52 -5.41 -6.92 -10.21
C GLU A 52 -4.51 -7.59 -11.25
N ALA A 53 -3.91 -8.71 -10.90
CA ALA A 53 -3.16 -9.53 -11.86
C ALA A 53 -4.01 -9.99 -13.06
N ILE A 54 -5.35 -9.97 -12.92
CA ILE A 54 -6.28 -10.41 -13.95
C ILE A 54 -7.03 -9.22 -14.57
N VAL A 55 -7.51 -8.29 -13.74
CA VAL A 55 -8.29 -7.14 -14.20
C VAL A 55 -7.42 -5.93 -14.57
N GLY A 56 -6.13 -5.97 -14.22
CA GLY A 56 -5.19 -4.84 -14.32
C GLY A 56 -5.32 -3.89 -13.13
N ASP A 57 -4.22 -3.20 -12.81
CA ASP A 57 -4.20 -2.10 -11.87
C ASP A 57 -5.03 -0.94 -12.45
N GLN A 58 -6.08 -0.54 -11.73
CA GLN A 58 -6.92 0.58 -12.09
C GLN A 58 -6.63 1.72 -11.12
N THR A 59 -5.98 2.75 -11.62
CA THR A 59 -5.73 3.96 -10.81
C THR A 59 -7.05 4.50 -10.26
N ILE A 60 -7.09 4.73 -8.95
CA ILE A 60 -8.25 5.22 -8.18
C ILE A 60 -8.92 6.46 -8.81
N SER A 61 -8.18 7.21 -9.65
CA SER A 61 -8.68 8.39 -10.36
C SER A 61 -9.62 8.08 -11.53
N LEU A 62 -9.64 6.86 -12.06
CA LEU A 62 -10.38 6.50 -13.27
C LEU A 62 -11.62 5.65 -13.01
N CYS A 63 -11.77 5.09 -11.83
CA CYS A 63 -12.88 4.20 -11.49
C CYS A 63 -13.53 4.59 -10.15
N GLU A 64 -14.86 4.50 -10.08
CA GLU A 64 -15.51 4.52 -8.77
C GLU A 64 -15.04 3.28 -7.98
N PRO A 65 -14.53 3.42 -6.75
CA PRO A 65 -13.99 2.30 -5.95
C PRO A 65 -14.97 1.12 -5.84
N THR A 66 -16.27 1.41 -5.88
CA THR A 66 -17.33 0.39 -5.84
C THR A 66 -17.43 -0.46 -7.12
N LYS A 67 -17.05 0.09 -8.29
CA LYS A 67 -17.06 -0.67 -9.56
C LYS A 67 -15.83 -1.58 -9.65
N GLU A 68 -14.69 -1.06 -9.25
CA GLU A 68 -13.45 -1.81 -9.18
C GLU A 68 -13.59 -3.01 -8.26
N LEU A 69 -14.00 -2.79 -7.02
CA LEU A 69 -14.21 -3.85 -6.04
C LEU A 69 -15.21 -4.92 -6.54
N LYS A 70 -16.28 -4.51 -7.25
CA LYS A 70 -17.22 -5.46 -7.86
C LYS A 70 -16.55 -6.30 -8.94
N SER A 71 -15.74 -5.68 -9.82
CA SER A 71 -15.02 -6.39 -10.87
C SER A 71 -14.04 -7.40 -10.28
N GLN A 72 -13.24 -6.99 -9.32
CA GLN A 72 -12.29 -7.85 -8.62
C GLN A 72 -13.01 -9.01 -7.91
N ASN A 73 -14.10 -8.73 -7.20
CA ASN A 73 -14.89 -9.73 -6.50
C ASN A 73 -15.49 -10.79 -7.44
N GLU A 74 -16.01 -10.39 -8.61
CA GLU A 74 -16.55 -11.33 -9.59
C GLU A 74 -15.46 -12.22 -10.20
N VAL A 75 -14.28 -11.68 -10.44
CA VAL A 75 -13.14 -12.47 -10.92
C VAL A 75 -12.70 -13.48 -9.86
N LEU A 76 -12.52 -13.07 -8.61
CA LEU A 76 -12.09 -13.97 -7.54
C LEU A 76 -13.16 -15.02 -7.22
N LYS A 77 -14.45 -14.68 -7.27
CA LYS A 77 -15.54 -15.67 -7.16
C LYS A 77 -15.45 -16.74 -8.25
N LYS A 78 -15.15 -16.36 -9.48
CA LYS A 78 -14.99 -17.34 -10.57
C LYS A 78 -13.80 -18.24 -10.33
N LEU A 79 -12.66 -17.67 -9.91
CA LEU A 79 -11.45 -18.43 -9.65
C LEU A 79 -11.59 -19.37 -8.45
N PHE A 80 -12.06 -18.86 -7.32
CA PHE A 80 -11.98 -19.55 -6.05
C PHE A 80 -13.25 -20.34 -5.67
N LEU A 81 -14.44 -19.88 -6.11
CA LEU A 81 -15.68 -20.48 -5.66
C LEU A 81 -16.42 -21.28 -6.73
N LYS A 82 -16.24 -20.98 -8.03
CA LYS A 82 -16.98 -21.63 -9.13
C LYS A 82 -16.28 -22.82 -9.75
N GLY A 83 -15.30 -23.39 -9.08
CA GLY A 83 -14.79 -24.70 -9.42
C GLY A 83 -13.86 -24.77 -10.64
N THR A 84 -13.18 -23.67 -10.99
CA THR A 84 -12.12 -23.71 -12.00
C THR A 84 -11.01 -24.70 -11.59
N TYR A 85 -10.83 -24.86 -10.28
CA TYR A 85 -9.85 -25.78 -9.68
C TYR A 85 -10.44 -26.48 -8.46
N PRO A 86 -11.38 -27.44 -8.64
CA PRO A 86 -12.12 -28.05 -7.54
C PRO A 86 -11.25 -28.83 -6.55
N ASP A 87 -10.06 -29.26 -6.98
CA ASP A 87 -9.16 -30.09 -6.20
C ASP A 87 -8.14 -29.28 -5.38
N ILE A 88 -8.15 -27.94 -5.49
CA ILE A 88 -7.25 -27.10 -4.68
C ILE A 88 -7.89 -26.82 -3.34
N ALA A 89 -7.31 -27.42 -2.29
CA ALA A 89 -7.71 -27.13 -0.92
C ALA A 89 -7.49 -25.64 -0.60
N ASN A 90 -8.36 -25.09 0.25
CA ASN A 90 -8.24 -23.71 0.78
C ASN A 90 -8.57 -22.55 -0.16
N LEU A 91 -9.04 -22.75 -1.37
CA LEU A 91 -9.45 -21.62 -2.23
C LEU A 91 -10.49 -20.72 -1.56
N THR A 92 -11.49 -21.31 -0.91
CA THR A 92 -12.52 -20.56 -0.15
C THR A 92 -11.88 -19.79 1.01
N HIS A 93 -10.84 -20.32 1.65
CA HIS A 93 -10.13 -19.61 2.70
C HIS A 93 -9.51 -18.32 2.18
N TYR A 94 -8.76 -18.36 1.08
CA TYR A 94 -8.12 -17.17 0.52
C TYR A 94 -9.11 -16.15 -0.03
N TYR A 95 -10.25 -16.58 -0.56
CA TYR A 95 -11.34 -15.67 -0.89
C TYR A 95 -11.89 -14.93 0.34
N ASN A 96 -12.04 -15.63 1.47
CA ASN A 96 -12.47 -15.01 2.72
C ASN A 96 -11.42 -14.05 3.29
N VAL A 97 -10.12 -14.40 3.19
CA VAL A 97 -9.00 -13.52 3.59
C VAL A 97 -9.02 -12.23 2.77
N TRP A 98 -9.14 -12.33 1.44
CA TRP A 98 -9.26 -11.18 0.56
C TRP A 98 -10.49 -10.31 0.89
N THR A 99 -11.64 -10.94 1.08
CA THR A 99 -12.88 -10.23 1.46
C THR A 99 -12.71 -9.52 2.81
N GLY A 100 -12.03 -10.17 3.76
CA GLY A 100 -11.71 -9.61 5.07
C GLY A 100 -10.84 -8.36 4.97
N TYR A 101 -9.82 -8.38 4.12
CA TYR A 101 -8.96 -7.23 3.85
C TYR A 101 -9.79 -6.04 3.32
N TYR A 102 -10.63 -6.25 2.31
CA TYR A 102 -11.43 -5.16 1.71
C TYR A 102 -12.52 -4.63 2.63
N ASN A 103 -13.11 -5.45 3.47
CA ASN A 103 -14.10 -4.99 4.44
C ASN A 103 -13.50 -4.10 5.54
N GLY A 104 -12.23 -4.31 5.89
CA GLY A 104 -11.48 -3.45 6.81
C GLY A 104 -12.04 -3.34 8.23
N ILE A 105 -12.82 -4.34 8.68
CA ILE A 105 -13.61 -4.25 9.93
C ILE A 105 -12.73 -4.48 11.15
N ASN A 106 -11.87 -5.49 11.11
CA ASN A 106 -11.04 -5.88 12.25
C ASN A 106 -9.66 -5.20 12.24
N ILE A 107 -8.95 -5.34 13.33
CA ILE A 107 -7.61 -4.75 13.50
C ILE A 107 -6.60 -5.31 12.49
N ASN A 108 -6.68 -6.61 12.14
CA ASN A 108 -5.77 -7.23 11.19
C ASN A 108 -5.90 -6.59 9.79
N ALA A 109 -7.14 -6.42 9.33
CA ALA A 109 -7.41 -5.79 8.03
C ALA A 109 -6.99 -4.32 8.00
N ARG A 110 -7.20 -3.58 9.09
CA ARG A 110 -6.75 -2.18 9.19
C ARG A 110 -5.24 -2.09 9.17
N THR A 111 -4.55 -2.95 9.94
CA THR A 111 -3.08 -2.99 9.97
C THR A 111 -2.51 -3.41 8.61
N ALA A 112 -3.09 -4.40 7.94
CA ALA A 112 -2.67 -4.80 6.61
C ALA A 112 -2.81 -3.64 5.60
N ARG A 113 -3.92 -2.89 5.65
CA ARG A 113 -4.13 -1.72 4.80
C ARG A 113 -3.14 -0.59 5.09
N ASP A 114 -2.85 -0.35 6.37
CA ASP A 114 -1.86 0.65 6.77
C ASP A 114 -0.47 0.27 6.21
N ILE A 115 -0.08 -0.99 6.29
CA ILE A 115 1.20 -1.48 5.75
C ILE A 115 1.26 -1.35 4.23
N ASN A 116 0.18 -1.71 3.54
CA ASN A 116 0.09 -1.52 2.10
C ASN A 116 0.26 -0.04 1.71
N LEU A 117 -0.44 0.86 2.39
CA LEU A 117 -0.33 2.30 2.19
C LEU A 117 1.09 2.81 2.46
N ILE A 118 1.73 2.34 3.54
CA ILE A 118 3.11 2.71 3.88
C ILE A 118 4.07 2.25 2.79
N GLN A 119 3.91 1.03 2.27
CA GLN A 119 4.75 0.52 1.18
C GLN A 119 4.59 1.39 -0.07
N THR A 120 3.37 1.74 -0.45
CA THR A 120 3.11 2.61 -1.61
C THR A 120 3.75 4.00 -1.45
N VAL A 121 3.67 4.60 -0.25
CA VAL A 121 4.31 5.90 0.02
C VAL A 121 5.83 5.77 0.04
N TYR A 122 6.35 4.65 0.54
CA TYR A 122 7.79 4.36 0.52
C TYR A 122 8.33 4.31 -0.92
N THR A 123 7.68 3.53 -1.79
CA THR A 123 8.01 3.44 -3.22
C THR A 123 7.92 4.82 -3.90
N PHE A 124 6.89 5.62 -3.57
CA PHE A 124 6.82 7.00 -4.05
C PHE A 124 8.06 7.80 -3.66
N CYS A 125 8.49 7.71 -2.41
CA CYS A 125 9.69 8.43 -1.94
C CYS A 125 10.97 7.97 -2.66
N GLU A 126 11.11 6.67 -2.91
CA GLU A 126 12.24 6.12 -3.70
C GLU A 126 12.23 6.67 -5.12
N TYR A 127 11.09 6.62 -5.80
CA TYR A 127 10.97 7.16 -7.16
C TYR A 127 11.21 8.67 -7.20
N TYR A 128 10.73 9.41 -6.21
CA TYR A 128 11.01 10.83 -6.13
C TYR A 128 12.52 11.11 -5.99
N CYS A 129 13.24 10.33 -5.21
CA CYS A 129 14.69 10.49 -5.05
C CYS A 129 15.46 10.21 -6.36
N ILE A 130 14.92 9.34 -7.22
CA ILE A 130 15.55 8.98 -8.51
C ILE A 130 15.11 9.94 -9.63
N TYR A 131 13.82 10.30 -9.65
CA TYR A 131 13.14 11.03 -10.72
C TYR A 131 12.41 12.28 -10.20
N PRO A 132 13.07 13.23 -9.51
CA PRO A 132 12.38 14.35 -8.85
C PRO A 132 11.56 15.21 -9.83
N ASP A 133 12.02 15.36 -11.06
CA ASP A 133 11.35 16.17 -12.09
C ASP A 133 10.03 15.55 -12.62
N HIS A 134 9.78 14.27 -12.30
CA HIS A 134 8.55 13.58 -12.70
C HIS A 134 7.38 13.84 -11.73
N PHE A 135 7.65 14.43 -10.56
CA PHE A 135 6.66 14.62 -9.50
C PHE A 135 6.54 16.09 -9.11
N PRO A 136 5.43 16.75 -9.44
CA PRO A 136 5.19 18.11 -8.98
C PRO A 136 5.01 18.16 -7.45
N ALA A 137 5.27 19.33 -6.85
CA ALA A 137 5.19 19.52 -5.40
C ALA A 137 3.82 19.17 -4.79
N GLU A 138 2.74 19.24 -5.57
CA GLU A 138 1.40 18.82 -5.13
C GLU A 138 1.30 17.31 -4.91
N ASP A 139 2.00 16.50 -5.73
CA ASP A 139 2.05 15.05 -5.55
C ASP A 139 2.76 14.71 -4.25
N ILE A 140 3.88 15.39 -3.95
CA ILE A 140 4.61 15.17 -2.70
C ILE A 140 3.70 15.43 -1.51
N ARG A 141 2.98 16.56 -1.51
CA ARG A 141 2.02 16.88 -0.44
C ARG A 141 0.92 15.84 -0.33
N LYS A 142 0.38 15.41 -1.47
CA LYS A 142 -0.67 14.38 -1.52
C LYS A 142 -0.16 13.07 -0.90
N TRP A 143 0.96 12.54 -1.38
CA TRP A 143 1.51 11.28 -0.89
C TRP A 143 1.89 11.31 0.60
N LEU A 144 2.53 12.37 1.07
CA LEU A 144 2.84 12.49 2.50
C LEU A 144 1.61 12.71 3.37
N SER A 145 0.53 13.28 2.83
CA SER A 145 -0.73 13.40 3.56
C SER A 145 -1.47 12.08 3.76
N GLU A 146 -1.09 11.01 3.04
CA GLU A 146 -1.64 9.67 3.23
C GLU A 146 -1.44 9.13 4.66
N LYS A 147 -0.47 9.66 5.40
CA LYS A 147 -0.35 9.42 6.84
C LYS A 147 -1.66 9.62 7.59
N ASN A 148 -2.48 10.59 7.18
CA ASN A 148 -3.77 10.88 7.82
C ASN A 148 -4.84 9.80 7.57
N ASN A 149 -4.60 8.91 6.62
CA ASN A 149 -5.48 7.80 6.27
C ASN A 149 -5.20 6.52 7.06
N LEU A 150 -4.09 6.46 7.80
CA LEU A 150 -3.75 5.35 8.68
C LEU A 150 -4.82 5.15 9.76
N LYS A 151 -5.02 3.91 10.19
CA LYS A 151 -6.10 3.51 11.10
C LYS A 151 -5.62 2.84 12.38
N THR A 152 -4.32 2.56 12.49
CA THR A 152 -3.75 1.85 13.64
C THR A 152 -2.53 2.59 14.21
N ASP A 153 -2.31 2.46 15.51
CA ASP A 153 -1.15 3.09 16.16
C ASP A 153 0.17 2.53 15.61
N ILE A 154 0.20 1.23 15.31
CA ILE A 154 1.38 0.61 14.70
C ILE A 154 1.62 1.13 13.28
N GLY A 155 0.58 1.41 12.52
CA GLY A 155 0.68 2.06 11.21
C GLY A 155 1.33 3.43 11.31
N TYR A 156 0.89 4.27 12.26
CA TYR A 156 1.52 5.58 12.51
C TYR A 156 2.98 5.46 12.91
N GLN A 157 3.34 4.54 13.79
CA GLN A 157 4.73 4.32 14.23
C GLN A 157 5.62 3.87 13.07
N LEU A 158 5.13 2.94 12.24
CA LEU A 158 5.86 2.46 11.07
C LEU A 158 6.04 3.55 10.02
N PHE A 159 5.00 4.34 9.74
CA PHE A 159 5.10 5.46 8.81
C PHE A 159 6.17 6.46 9.28
N ASP A 160 6.15 6.85 10.54
CA ASP A 160 7.15 7.78 11.08
C ASP A 160 8.56 7.21 10.95
N ARG A 161 8.75 5.94 11.30
CA ARG A 161 10.06 5.30 11.24
C ARG A 161 10.59 5.14 9.83
N LEU A 162 9.75 4.68 8.90
CA LEU A 162 10.18 4.29 7.55
C LEU A 162 10.17 5.46 6.56
N ILE A 163 9.31 6.44 6.78
CA ILE A 163 9.13 7.57 5.86
C ILE A 163 9.68 8.86 6.50
N THR A 164 9.07 9.32 7.60
CA THR A 164 9.35 10.65 8.17
C THR A 164 10.77 10.77 8.72
N GLN A 165 11.28 9.73 9.37
CA GLN A 165 12.62 9.70 9.98
C GLN A 165 13.69 9.13 9.06
N ASN A 166 13.33 8.70 7.86
CA ASN A 166 14.28 8.15 6.90
C ASN A 166 15.13 9.26 6.29
N LYS A 167 16.43 9.22 6.57
CA LYS A 167 17.38 10.24 6.11
C LYS A 167 17.56 10.23 4.58
N GLU A 168 17.33 9.10 3.93
CA GLU A 168 17.40 8.97 2.47
C GLU A 168 16.28 9.77 1.78
N PHE A 169 15.17 9.99 2.47
CA PHE A 169 14.03 10.77 1.98
C PHE A 169 14.09 12.25 2.36
N ALA A 170 15.21 12.75 2.87
CA ALA A 170 15.36 14.16 3.26
C ALA A 170 15.03 15.13 2.10
N ALA A 171 15.33 14.75 0.86
CA ALA A 171 15.02 15.53 -0.35
C ALA A 171 13.51 15.68 -0.55
N VAL A 172 12.72 14.63 -0.28
CA VAL A 172 11.24 14.65 -0.38
C VAL A 172 10.65 15.70 0.55
N PHE A 173 11.12 15.74 1.80
CA PHE A 173 10.66 16.71 2.80
C PHE A 173 11.22 18.11 2.55
N GLY A 174 12.44 18.22 2.02
CA GLY A 174 13.07 19.49 1.63
C GLY A 174 12.27 20.24 0.56
N ALA A 175 11.71 19.51 -0.41
CA ALA A 175 10.89 20.07 -1.48
C ALA A 175 9.57 20.72 -1.02
N LEU A 176 9.12 20.44 0.22
CA LEU A 176 7.94 21.05 0.82
C LEU A 176 8.23 22.35 1.55
N GLN A 177 9.50 22.67 1.80
CA GLN A 177 9.84 23.93 2.46
C GLN A 177 9.62 25.08 1.47
N PRO A 178 8.95 26.19 1.90
CA PRO A 178 8.85 27.35 1.05
C PRO A 178 10.27 27.82 0.70
N GLU A 179 10.52 28.08 -0.60
CA GLU A 179 11.75 28.72 -1.01
C GLU A 179 12.04 29.88 -0.06
N LYS A 180 13.17 29.85 0.61
CA LYS A 180 13.67 31.04 1.34
C LYS A 180 13.81 32.12 0.31
N LYS A 181 12.81 33.01 0.22
CA LYS A 181 12.95 34.26 -0.54
C LYS A 181 14.20 34.91 -0.02
N ASP A 182 15.23 35.01 -0.84
CA ASP A 182 16.41 35.80 -0.57
C ASP A 182 15.97 37.23 -0.19
N LEU A 183 15.93 37.49 1.11
CA LEU A 183 15.73 38.80 1.71
C LEU A 183 17.04 39.59 1.69
N HIS A 184 17.75 39.56 0.55
CA HIS A 184 18.92 40.39 0.33
C HIS A 184 18.83 41.04 -1.06
N ARG A 185 17.95 42.02 -1.16
CA ARG A 185 18.07 43.13 -2.12
C ARG A 185 17.53 44.39 -1.44
N GLU A 186 18.38 45.04 -0.70
CA GLU A 186 18.43 46.49 -0.57
C GLU A 186 19.89 46.96 -0.73
#